data_e2f37dd2088fcdb572f0e0ec47ddf7d8
#
_entry.id   e2f37dd2088fcdb572f0e0ec47ddf7d8
#
_cell.length_a   1.000
_cell.length_b   1.000
_cell.length_c   1.000
_cell.angle_alpha   90.00
_cell.angle_beta   90.00
_cell.angle_gamma   90.00
#
_symmetry.space_group_name_H-M   'P 1'
#
loop_
_entity.id
_entity.type
_entity.pdbx_description
1 polymer ?
#
loop_
_entity_poly.entity_id
_entity_poly.type
_entity_poly.pdbx_seq_one_letter_code
_entity_poly.pdbx_strand_id
1 'polypeptide(L)'
;MKSNVVRIDFRKDNKSQIIEDTRGFRFNQVKLIEGEVTIFQTKQSGDNWHMRMYIAENQKYFTKSLRTKSKDSAIEKAKIEYAGILVKRQENKTIFSISIHSAIEKYLEHRRRDIETRIITKQRYGCIVSQMKHLKGYVNASHQLTAYDKNSLINYYTYRVKMGAKNVTIANEQSTLNAFCRFCYDEGFHNVLAYRFNKIKREETKDQTRRGIVTKKEYEMIWRYLVSYTSAKTTKQEQITDFLAYERYMFRHWCLIASNTMMRTNEMFNLKWKNVKTYKKDEHRLSQIIVEDSTSKTKARQFVARGGQYFDRLKFMSKHTNAEDYVFTNLNGVRWTQGNRARNLDEHWHLLKDKLGVTEDWSRENRKVELYSFRHFGITTRLQQGANIAQLASDVGTGMKQIQDHYYHSDLEASERNMLKSNRTNNLTN
;
A
#
# COMPACT_ATOMS: atom_id res chain seq x y z
N MET A 1 5.76 -32.85 15.87
CA MET A 1 4.74 -32.93 14.82
C MET A 1 4.65 -34.39 14.35
N LYS A 2 3.57 -35.10 14.69
CA LYS A 2 3.37 -36.49 14.26
C LYS A 2 2.87 -36.43 12.81
N SER A 3 3.63 -36.98 11.87
CA SER A 3 3.20 -37.19 10.49
C SER A 3 2.07 -38.19 10.47
N ASN A 4 0.86 -37.77 10.19
CA ASN A 4 -0.25 -38.68 9.93
C ASN A 4 -0.02 -39.35 8.57
N VAL A 5 0.62 -40.53 8.58
CA VAL A 5 0.75 -41.33 7.39
C VAL A 5 -0.58 -42.07 7.19
N VAL A 6 -1.34 -41.65 6.18
CA VAL A 6 -2.57 -42.34 5.75
C VAL A 6 -2.13 -43.61 5.02
N ARG A 7 -2.33 -44.77 5.62
CA ARG A 7 -2.18 -46.07 4.95
C ARG A 7 -3.47 -46.39 4.23
N ILE A 8 -3.48 -46.22 2.90
CA ILE A 8 -4.60 -46.64 2.05
C ILE A 8 -4.36 -48.09 1.66
N ASP A 9 -5.20 -49.02 2.14
CA ASP A 9 -5.11 -50.46 1.80
C ASP A 9 -5.90 -50.72 0.52
N PHE A 10 -5.21 -50.90 -0.59
CA PHE A 10 -5.78 -51.20 -1.91
C PHE A 10 -6.08 -52.70 -2.14
N ARG A 11 -5.87 -53.55 -1.14
CA ARG A 11 -5.97 -55.03 -1.33
C ARG A 11 -7.39 -55.57 -1.39
N LYS A 12 -8.39 -54.77 -1.04
CA LYS A 12 -9.80 -55.19 -1.03
C LYS A 12 -10.55 -55.18 -2.37
N ASP A 13 -9.96 -54.61 -3.41
CA ASP A 13 -10.66 -54.39 -4.69
C ASP A 13 -10.35 -55.45 -5.76
N ASN A 14 -10.70 -56.67 -5.53
CA ASN A 14 -10.58 -57.72 -6.58
C ASN A 14 -11.86 -57.99 -7.38
N LYS A 15 -12.87 -57.11 -7.30
CA LYS A 15 -14.08 -57.18 -8.16
C LYS A 15 -14.27 -55.90 -8.94
N SER A 16 -13.57 -55.76 -10.07
CA SER A 16 -13.90 -54.76 -11.08
C SER A 16 -15.15 -55.24 -11.82
N GLN A 17 -16.27 -54.52 -11.67
CA GLN A 17 -17.46 -54.79 -12.51
C GLN A 17 -17.29 -54.11 -13.87
N ILE A 18 -17.20 -54.84 -14.94
CA ILE A 18 -17.20 -54.37 -16.31
C ILE A 18 -18.66 -54.11 -16.72
N ILE A 19 -18.98 -52.85 -17.03
CA ILE A 19 -20.27 -52.50 -17.63
C ILE A 19 -19.99 -52.21 -19.10
N GLU A 20 -20.29 -53.15 -19.96
CA GLU A 20 -20.25 -52.95 -21.41
C GLU A 20 -21.48 -52.17 -21.85
N ASP A 21 -21.38 -50.84 -21.92
CA ASP A 21 -22.34 -49.98 -22.58
C ASP A 21 -21.74 -49.50 -23.90
N THR A 22 -22.13 -50.14 -24.97
CA THR A 22 -21.61 -49.87 -26.32
C THR A 22 -22.32 -48.75 -27.05
N ARG A 23 -23.34 -48.10 -26.45
CA ARG A 23 -24.19 -47.11 -27.11
C ARG A 23 -24.02 -45.66 -26.64
N GLY A 24 -23.26 -45.43 -25.59
CA GLY A 24 -23.09 -44.11 -24.99
C GLY A 24 -21.84 -43.35 -25.47
N PHE A 25 -21.78 -42.07 -25.18
CA PHE A 25 -20.58 -41.24 -25.36
C PHE A 25 -19.33 -41.82 -24.64
N ARG A 26 -19.52 -42.61 -23.57
CA ARG A 26 -18.52 -43.31 -22.80
C ARG A 26 -18.68 -44.82 -22.96
N PHE A 27 -17.58 -45.49 -23.29
CA PHE A 27 -17.55 -46.94 -23.46
C PHE A 27 -16.41 -47.57 -22.65
N ASN A 28 -16.36 -48.89 -22.54
CA ASN A 28 -15.38 -49.60 -21.75
C ASN A 28 -15.31 -49.15 -20.29
N GLN A 29 -16.47 -48.91 -19.68
CA GLN A 29 -16.50 -48.40 -18.30
C GLN A 29 -16.12 -49.47 -17.29
N VAL A 30 -15.23 -49.11 -16.38
CA VAL A 30 -14.79 -49.97 -15.25
C VAL A 30 -14.92 -49.17 -13.95
N LYS A 31 -15.72 -49.72 -13.02
CA LYS A 31 -15.84 -49.17 -11.67
C LYS A 31 -14.70 -49.68 -10.78
N LEU A 32 -14.06 -48.80 -10.08
CA LEU A 32 -12.96 -49.06 -9.14
C LEU A 32 -13.33 -48.52 -7.76
N ILE A 33 -12.72 -49.02 -6.72
CA ILE A 33 -12.82 -48.51 -5.36
C ILE A 33 -14.29 -48.39 -4.93
N GLU A 34 -14.96 -49.57 -4.87
CA GLU A 34 -16.39 -49.69 -4.49
C GLU A 34 -17.34 -48.79 -5.29
N GLY A 35 -16.94 -48.37 -6.51
CA GLY A 35 -17.73 -47.56 -7.39
C GLY A 35 -17.50 -46.04 -7.27
N GLU A 36 -16.64 -45.58 -6.36
CA GLU A 36 -16.30 -44.15 -6.20
C GLU A 36 -15.58 -43.60 -7.42
N VAL A 37 -14.76 -44.39 -8.10
CA VAL A 37 -14.03 -44.04 -9.31
C VAL A 37 -14.49 -44.88 -10.47
N THR A 38 -14.74 -44.24 -11.59
CA THR A 38 -15.01 -44.92 -12.87
C THR A 38 -13.95 -44.56 -13.88
N ILE A 39 -13.31 -45.53 -14.50
CA ILE A 39 -12.48 -45.30 -15.69
C ILE A 39 -13.27 -45.63 -16.95
N PHE A 40 -13.02 -44.93 -18.03
CA PHE A 40 -13.76 -45.07 -19.28
C PHE A 40 -12.96 -44.53 -20.47
N GLN A 41 -13.38 -44.89 -21.67
CA GLN A 41 -12.91 -44.32 -22.93
C GLN A 41 -14.00 -43.52 -23.61
N THR A 42 -13.62 -42.60 -24.51
CA THR A 42 -14.56 -41.83 -25.36
C THR A 42 -14.07 -41.86 -26.79
N LYS A 43 -14.98 -41.80 -27.75
CA LYS A 43 -14.66 -41.78 -29.20
C LYS A 43 -13.76 -40.65 -29.61
N GLN A 44 -13.78 -39.51 -28.86
CA GLN A 44 -12.96 -38.33 -29.15
C GLN A 44 -11.55 -38.37 -28.51
N SER A 45 -11.29 -39.32 -27.60
CA SER A 45 -10.04 -39.37 -26.83
C SER A 45 -8.93 -40.22 -27.46
N GLY A 46 -9.12 -40.75 -28.67
CA GLY A 46 -8.12 -41.58 -29.34
C GLY A 46 -7.67 -42.76 -28.49
N ASP A 47 -8.64 -43.52 -27.95
CA ASP A 47 -8.44 -44.71 -27.07
C ASP A 47 -7.77 -44.43 -25.74
N ASN A 48 -7.51 -43.18 -25.35
CA ASN A 48 -7.00 -42.88 -24.04
C ASN A 48 -8.07 -43.09 -22.97
N TRP A 49 -7.66 -43.71 -21.88
CA TRP A 49 -8.50 -43.87 -20.69
C TRP A 49 -8.64 -42.56 -19.92
N HIS A 50 -9.83 -42.32 -19.38
CA HIS A 50 -10.18 -41.23 -18.49
C HIS A 50 -10.64 -41.79 -17.15
N MET A 51 -10.42 -41.05 -16.07
CA MET A 51 -11.09 -41.31 -14.80
C MET A 51 -12.17 -40.29 -14.53
N ARG A 52 -13.19 -40.69 -13.78
CA ARG A 52 -14.27 -39.86 -13.30
C ARG A 52 -14.60 -40.24 -11.87
N MET A 53 -14.77 -39.24 -11.02
CA MET A 53 -15.14 -39.37 -9.61
C MET A 53 -16.10 -38.23 -9.26
N TYR A 54 -17.13 -38.52 -8.47
CA TYR A 54 -18.03 -37.48 -7.96
C TYR A 54 -17.46 -36.87 -6.67
N ILE A 55 -17.40 -35.56 -6.60
CA ILE A 55 -16.94 -34.83 -5.43
C ILE A 55 -18.16 -34.17 -4.78
N ALA A 56 -18.65 -34.76 -3.70
CA ALA A 56 -19.90 -34.37 -3.05
C ALA A 56 -19.85 -32.93 -2.52
N GLU A 57 -18.73 -32.49 -1.96
CA GLU A 57 -18.53 -31.15 -1.41
C GLU A 57 -18.67 -30.05 -2.48
N ASN A 58 -18.31 -30.39 -3.71
CA ASN A 58 -18.39 -29.45 -4.84
C ASN A 58 -19.61 -29.71 -5.73
N GLN A 59 -20.36 -30.78 -5.47
CA GLN A 59 -21.48 -31.25 -6.32
C GLN A 59 -21.09 -31.40 -7.80
N LYS A 60 -19.85 -31.81 -8.06
CA LYS A 60 -19.28 -31.90 -9.41
C LYS A 60 -18.48 -33.19 -9.60
N TYR A 61 -18.42 -33.60 -10.85
CA TYR A 61 -17.55 -34.69 -11.24
C TYR A 61 -16.14 -34.19 -11.55
N PHE A 62 -15.16 -34.79 -10.89
CA PHE A 62 -13.75 -34.68 -11.31
C PHE A 62 -13.54 -35.65 -12.46
N THR A 63 -13.04 -35.17 -13.60
CA THR A 63 -12.71 -36.00 -14.77
C THR A 63 -11.29 -35.65 -15.23
N LYS A 64 -10.46 -36.68 -15.46
CA LYS A 64 -9.07 -36.48 -15.88
C LYS A 64 -8.67 -37.56 -16.89
N SER A 65 -7.95 -37.16 -17.95
CA SER A 65 -7.30 -38.12 -18.86
C SER A 65 -6.12 -38.76 -18.16
N LEU A 66 -6.03 -40.10 -18.23
CA LEU A 66 -4.94 -40.90 -17.66
C LEU A 66 -3.76 -41.05 -18.62
N ARG A 67 -3.90 -40.52 -19.84
CA ARG A 67 -2.85 -40.51 -20.89
C ARG A 67 -2.22 -41.90 -21.07
N THR A 68 -3.06 -42.90 -21.20
CA THR A 68 -2.69 -44.28 -21.49
C THR A 68 -3.80 -45.02 -22.22
N LYS A 69 -3.44 -45.94 -23.13
CA LYS A 69 -4.35 -46.83 -23.83
C LYS A 69 -4.47 -48.18 -23.14
N SER A 70 -3.49 -48.53 -22.27
CA SER A 70 -3.52 -49.79 -21.50
C SER A 70 -4.50 -49.67 -20.33
N LYS A 71 -5.37 -50.64 -20.19
CA LYS A 71 -6.36 -50.74 -19.10
C LYS A 71 -5.67 -50.87 -17.73
N ASP A 72 -4.67 -51.76 -17.63
CA ASP A 72 -4.01 -51.98 -16.35
C ASP A 72 -3.22 -50.76 -15.86
N SER A 73 -2.53 -50.08 -16.79
CA SER A 73 -1.88 -48.81 -16.49
C SER A 73 -2.89 -47.70 -16.12
N ALA A 74 -4.10 -47.71 -16.70
CA ALA A 74 -5.16 -46.80 -16.35
C ALA A 74 -5.70 -47.03 -14.94
N ILE A 75 -5.87 -48.29 -14.53
CA ILE A 75 -6.30 -48.65 -13.17
C ILE A 75 -5.28 -48.15 -12.13
N GLU A 76 -4.00 -48.39 -12.35
CA GLU A 76 -2.94 -47.96 -11.43
C GLU A 76 -2.90 -46.42 -11.34
N LYS A 77 -2.94 -45.71 -12.48
CA LYS A 77 -2.95 -44.24 -12.49
C LYS A 77 -4.20 -43.68 -11.83
N ALA A 78 -5.38 -44.29 -12.01
CA ALA A 78 -6.62 -43.88 -11.39
C ALA A 78 -6.55 -44.01 -9.85
N LYS A 79 -5.96 -45.11 -9.34
CA LYS A 79 -5.74 -45.28 -7.89
C LYS A 79 -4.81 -44.24 -7.31
N ILE A 80 -3.72 -43.88 -8.00
CA ILE A 80 -2.79 -42.84 -7.59
C ILE A 80 -3.49 -41.46 -7.55
N GLU A 81 -4.26 -41.13 -8.59
CA GLU A 81 -5.02 -39.86 -8.63
C GLU A 81 -6.08 -39.80 -7.53
N TYR A 82 -6.78 -40.91 -7.27
CA TYR A 82 -7.75 -41.00 -6.18
C TYR A 82 -7.10 -40.75 -4.81
N ALA A 83 -5.97 -41.40 -4.53
CA ALA A 83 -5.20 -41.15 -3.31
C ALA A 83 -4.81 -39.67 -3.18
N GLY A 84 -4.33 -39.05 -4.27
CA GLY A 84 -4.03 -37.61 -4.31
C GLY A 84 -5.23 -36.72 -4.01
N ILE A 85 -6.43 -37.08 -4.47
CA ILE A 85 -7.66 -36.37 -4.16
C ILE A 85 -8.02 -36.52 -2.67
N LEU A 86 -7.91 -37.70 -2.09
CA LEU A 86 -8.17 -37.93 -0.66
C LEU A 86 -7.23 -37.10 0.23
N VAL A 87 -5.95 -37.03 -0.11
CA VAL A 87 -4.96 -36.19 0.60
C VAL A 87 -5.39 -34.71 0.53
N LYS A 88 -5.78 -34.22 -0.65
CA LYS A 88 -6.26 -32.85 -0.79
C LYS A 88 -7.51 -32.57 0.06
N ARG A 89 -8.45 -33.51 0.13
CA ARG A 89 -9.64 -33.41 0.98
C ARG A 89 -9.27 -33.32 2.46
N GLN A 90 -8.36 -34.15 2.93
CA GLN A 90 -7.87 -34.09 4.32
C GLN A 90 -7.16 -32.80 4.67
N GLU A 91 -6.44 -32.22 3.71
CA GLU A 91 -5.75 -30.94 3.86
C GLU A 91 -6.65 -29.74 3.58
N ASN A 92 -7.96 -29.92 3.36
CA ASN A 92 -8.93 -28.90 2.95
C ASN A 92 -8.49 -28.11 1.73
N LYS A 93 -7.72 -28.72 0.82
CA LYS A 93 -7.28 -28.11 -0.44
C LYS A 93 -8.31 -28.31 -1.53
N THR A 94 -8.40 -27.34 -2.44
CA THR A 94 -9.32 -27.45 -3.58
C THR A 94 -8.92 -28.54 -4.57
N ILE A 95 -9.89 -29.31 -5.00
CA ILE A 95 -9.70 -30.40 -5.96
C ILE A 95 -9.74 -29.88 -7.39
N PHE A 96 -10.59 -28.87 -7.62
CA PHE A 96 -10.76 -28.29 -8.94
C PHE A 96 -9.84 -27.10 -9.17
N SER A 97 -9.21 -27.08 -10.35
CA SER A 97 -8.46 -25.91 -10.79
C SER A 97 -9.41 -24.74 -11.08
N ILE A 98 -8.99 -23.54 -10.74
CA ILE A 98 -9.70 -22.30 -11.05
C ILE A 98 -8.92 -21.46 -12.06
N SER A 99 -9.60 -20.60 -12.81
CA SER A 99 -8.90 -19.66 -13.68
C SER A 99 -8.15 -18.63 -12.83
N ILE A 100 -7.07 -18.09 -13.37
CA ILE A 100 -6.29 -17.05 -12.66
C ILE A 100 -7.15 -15.81 -12.38
N HIS A 101 -8.08 -15.45 -13.26
CA HIS A 101 -9.01 -14.35 -13.05
C HIS A 101 -9.98 -14.63 -11.88
N SER A 102 -10.53 -15.86 -11.79
CA SER A 102 -11.36 -16.24 -10.65
C SER A 102 -10.59 -16.23 -9.32
N ALA A 103 -9.31 -16.63 -9.34
CA ALA A 103 -8.46 -16.54 -8.17
C ALA A 103 -8.22 -15.10 -7.74
N ILE A 104 -8.00 -14.19 -8.69
CA ILE A 104 -7.86 -12.75 -8.41
C ILE A 104 -9.13 -12.18 -7.77
N GLU A 105 -10.32 -12.52 -8.26
CA GLU A 105 -11.58 -12.06 -7.65
C GLU A 105 -11.73 -12.56 -6.20
N LYS A 106 -11.44 -13.83 -5.95
CA LYS A 106 -11.45 -14.39 -4.59
C LYS A 106 -10.45 -13.69 -3.67
N TYR A 107 -9.26 -13.39 -4.17
CA TYR A 107 -8.26 -12.63 -3.41
C TYR A 107 -8.75 -11.21 -3.10
N LEU A 108 -9.33 -10.51 -4.06
CA LEU A 108 -9.88 -9.18 -3.85
C LEU A 108 -11.03 -9.19 -2.84
N GLU A 109 -11.89 -10.21 -2.88
CA GLU A 109 -12.95 -10.37 -1.89
C GLU A 109 -12.37 -10.62 -0.48
N HIS A 110 -11.37 -11.50 -0.36
CA HIS A 110 -10.64 -11.73 0.89
C HIS A 110 -10.06 -10.41 1.43
N ARG A 111 -9.35 -9.64 0.60
CA ARG A 111 -8.77 -8.34 0.98
C ARG A 111 -9.84 -7.29 1.32
N ARG A 112 -11.04 -7.38 0.75
CA ARG A 112 -12.15 -6.49 1.11
C ARG A 112 -12.64 -6.72 2.54
N ARG A 113 -12.72 -7.98 2.97
CA ARG A 113 -13.05 -8.32 4.37
C ARG A 113 -12.02 -7.76 5.36
N ASP A 114 -10.76 -7.66 4.96
CA ASP A 114 -9.71 -7.05 5.79
C ASP A 114 -9.94 -5.55 6.05
N ILE A 115 -10.77 -4.86 5.27
CA ILE A 115 -11.16 -3.48 5.58
C ILE A 115 -12.12 -3.46 6.78
N GLU A 116 -13.06 -4.39 6.84
CA GLU A 116 -14.07 -4.51 7.90
C GLU A 116 -13.41 -4.81 9.24
N THR A 117 -12.39 -5.66 9.22
CA THR A 117 -11.57 -6.01 10.39
C THR A 117 -10.43 -5.03 10.67
N ARG A 118 -10.31 -3.95 9.90
CA ARG A 118 -9.25 -2.91 10.01
C ARG A 118 -7.81 -3.43 9.86
N ILE A 119 -7.62 -4.60 9.27
CA ILE A 119 -6.29 -5.14 8.94
C ILE A 119 -5.62 -4.29 7.86
N ILE A 120 -6.41 -3.79 6.90
CA ILE A 120 -5.94 -2.84 5.89
C ILE A 120 -6.87 -1.62 5.81
N THR A 121 -6.33 -0.50 5.32
CA THR A 121 -7.13 0.69 5.03
C THR A 121 -7.84 0.56 3.68
N LYS A 122 -8.97 1.27 3.51
CA LYS A 122 -9.68 1.38 2.22
C LYS A 122 -8.76 1.86 1.08
N GLN A 123 -7.83 2.77 1.39
CA GLN A 123 -6.85 3.26 0.42
C GLN A 123 -5.86 2.15 0.00
N ARG A 124 -5.37 1.32 0.95
CA ARG A 124 -4.50 0.18 0.61
C ARG A 124 -5.24 -0.84 -0.25
N TYR A 125 -6.50 -1.10 0.04
CA TYR A 125 -7.34 -1.96 -0.82
C TYR A 125 -7.44 -1.41 -2.24
N GLY A 126 -7.68 -0.11 -2.42
CA GLY A 126 -7.70 0.53 -3.74
C GLY A 126 -6.39 0.34 -4.51
N CYS A 127 -5.23 0.43 -3.82
CA CYS A 127 -3.94 0.11 -4.42
C CYS A 127 -3.86 -1.36 -4.87
N ILE A 128 -4.33 -2.31 -4.04
CA ILE A 128 -4.32 -3.74 -4.38
C ILE A 128 -5.20 -4.00 -5.61
N VAL A 129 -6.41 -3.42 -5.68
CA VAL A 129 -7.31 -3.53 -6.84
C VAL A 129 -6.62 -3.06 -8.12
N SER A 130 -5.97 -1.88 -8.08
CA SER A 130 -5.22 -1.35 -9.22
C SER A 130 -4.08 -2.29 -9.65
N GLN A 131 -3.33 -2.83 -8.70
CA GLN A 131 -2.22 -3.76 -8.96
C GLN A 131 -2.72 -5.08 -9.56
N MET A 132 -3.83 -5.62 -9.04
CA MET A 132 -4.46 -6.82 -9.61
C MET A 132 -5.02 -6.57 -11.02
N LYS A 133 -5.51 -5.36 -11.34
CA LYS A 133 -5.90 -4.97 -12.69
C LYS A 133 -4.71 -5.07 -13.67
N HIS A 134 -3.52 -4.66 -13.24
CA HIS A 134 -2.31 -4.81 -14.09
C HIS A 134 -1.93 -6.28 -14.29
N LEU A 135 -2.06 -7.12 -13.25
CA LEU A 135 -1.86 -8.56 -13.41
C LEU A 135 -2.88 -9.15 -14.39
N LYS A 136 -4.18 -8.82 -14.29
CA LYS A 136 -5.20 -9.27 -15.25
C LYS A 136 -4.87 -8.90 -16.70
N GLY A 137 -4.28 -7.73 -16.93
CA GLY A 137 -3.84 -7.32 -18.27
C GLY A 137 -2.59 -8.05 -18.77
N TYR A 138 -1.81 -8.67 -17.88
CA TYR A 138 -0.61 -9.43 -18.24
C TYR A 138 -0.91 -10.91 -18.51
N VAL A 139 -1.85 -11.52 -17.78
CA VAL A 139 -2.17 -12.95 -17.86
C VAL A 139 -3.36 -13.22 -18.78
N ASN A 140 -3.43 -14.42 -19.32
CA ASN A 140 -4.58 -14.85 -20.10
C ASN A 140 -5.75 -15.25 -19.17
N ALA A 141 -6.92 -14.64 -19.37
CA ALA A 141 -8.10 -14.82 -18.52
C ALA A 141 -8.58 -16.27 -18.41
N SER A 142 -8.46 -17.04 -19.51
CA SER A 142 -8.93 -18.43 -19.60
C SER A 142 -7.94 -19.44 -19.02
N HIS A 143 -6.70 -19.05 -18.78
CA HIS A 143 -5.71 -19.97 -18.24
C HIS A 143 -6.05 -20.38 -16.81
N GLN A 144 -5.92 -21.68 -16.56
CA GLN A 144 -6.03 -22.23 -15.22
C GLN A 144 -4.84 -21.76 -14.36
N LEU A 145 -5.08 -21.46 -13.10
CA LEU A 145 -4.02 -20.98 -12.20
C LEU A 145 -2.86 -21.99 -12.10
N THR A 146 -3.17 -23.28 -12.19
CA THR A 146 -2.16 -24.37 -12.17
C THR A 146 -1.22 -24.39 -13.38
N ALA A 147 -1.51 -23.63 -14.44
CA ALA A 147 -0.60 -23.46 -15.58
C ALA A 147 0.56 -22.48 -15.30
N TYR A 148 0.44 -21.71 -14.23
CA TYR A 148 1.47 -20.74 -13.84
C TYR A 148 2.42 -21.37 -12.84
N ASP A 149 3.70 -21.45 -13.18
CA ASP A 149 4.78 -21.88 -12.30
C ASP A 149 5.46 -20.69 -11.61
N LYS A 150 6.48 -20.94 -10.79
CA LYS A 150 7.23 -19.90 -10.08
C LYS A 150 7.91 -18.87 -10.99
N ASN A 151 8.17 -19.20 -12.26
CA ASN A 151 8.88 -18.35 -13.24
C ASN A 151 7.92 -17.65 -14.20
N SER A 152 6.65 -17.97 -14.20
CA SER A 152 5.67 -17.46 -15.17
C SER A 152 5.52 -15.94 -15.18
N LEU A 153 5.87 -15.26 -14.08
CA LEU A 153 5.83 -13.81 -13.97
C LEU A 153 7.22 -13.15 -14.08
N ILE A 154 8.26 -13.85 -14.54
CA ILE A 154 9.63 -13.31 -14.60
C ILE A 154 9.72 -12.07 -15.51
N ASN A 155 8.94 -12.04 -16.58
CA ASN A 155 8.90 -10.93 -17.57
C ASN A 155 7.89 -9.82 -17.19
N TYR A 156 7.21 -9.93 -16.06
CA TYR A 156 6.25 -8.91 -15.60
C TYR A 156 6.90 -7.53 -15.45
N TYR A 157 8.15 -7.46 -15.01
CA TYR A 157 8.93 -6.22 -14.94
C TYR A 157 9.00 -5.53 -16.30
N THR A 158 9.43 -6.23 -17.34
CA THR A 158 9.56 -5.69 -18.70
C THR A 158 8.22 -5.20 -19.25
N TYR A 159 7.15 -5.95 -18.98
CA TYR A 159 5.79 -5.55 -19.36
C TYR A 159 5.40 -4.22 -18.72
N ARG A 160 5.65 -4.05 -17.42
CA ARG A 160 5.28 -2.84 -16.68
C ARG A 160 6.15 -1.63 -17.07
N VAL A 161 7.44 -1.83 -17.33
CA VAL A 161 8.33 -0.77 -17.82
C VAL A 161 7.84 -0.23 -19.17
N LYS A 162 7.43 -1.12 -20.10
CA LYS A 162 6.84 -0.70 -21.39
C LYS A 162 5.57 0.14 -21.22
N MET A 163 4.84 -0.02 -20.11
CA MET A 163 3.68 0.80 -19.74
C MET A 163 4.06 2.08 -18.98
N GLY A 164 5.33 2.44 -18.87
CA GLY A 164 5.81 3.63 -18.18
C GLY A 164 5.80 3.56 -16.64
N ALA A 165 5.65 2.36 -16.04
CA ALA A 165 5.69 2.22 -14.60
C ALA A 165 7.11 2.37 -14.06
N LYS A 166 7.23 3.12 -12.93
CA LYS A 166 8.53 3.32 -12.25
C LYS A 166 8.93 2.07 -11.45
N ASN A 167 10.25 1.85 -11.30
CA ASN A 167 10.82 0.71 -10.57
C ASN A 167 10.23 0.52 -9.17
N VAL A 168 10.03 1.60 -8.40
CA VAL A 168 9.40 1.53 -7.06
C VAL A 168 7.95 1.03 -7.13
N THR A 169 7.19 1.46 -8.14
CA THR A 169 5.82 1.00 -8.35
C THR A 169 5.80 -0.49 -8.66
N ILE A 170 6.67 -0.94 -9.58
CA ILE A 170 6.76 -2.36 -9.97
C ILE A 170 7.18 -3.23 -8.76
N ALA A 171 8.13 -2.77 -7.95
CA ALA A 171 8.53 -3.48 -6.73
C ALA A 171 7.36 -3.66 -5.73
N ASN A 172 6.53 -2.63 -5.58
CA ASN A 172 5.32 -2.72 -4.75
C ASN A 172 4.27 -3.65 -5.36
N GLU A 173 4.12 -3.67 -6.68
CA GLU A 173 3.26 -4.62 -7.39
C GLU A 173 3.75 -6.05 -7.16
N GLN A 174 5.04 -6.35 -7.37
CA GLN A 174 5.62 -7.68 -7.15
C GLN A 174 5.38 -8.19 -5.71
N SER A 175 5.47 -7.31 -4.71
CA SER A 175 5.13 -7.66 -3.32
C SER A 175 3.67 -8.06 -3.17
N THR A 176 2.74 -7.37 -3.84
CA THR A 176 1.32 -7.71 -3.81
C THR A 176 1.02 -8.98 -4.62
N LEU A 177 1.70 -9.21 -5.74
CA LEU A 177 1.59 -10.43 -6.53
C LEU A 177 2.06 -11.66 -5.73
N ASN A 178 3.12 -11.53 -4.92
CA ASN A 178 3.54 -12.59 -4.03
C ASN A 178 2.56 -12.82 -2.86
N ALA A 179 1.92 -11.76 -2.35
CA ALA A 179 0.84 -11.91 -1.37
C ALA A 179 -0.39 -12.63 -1.99
N PHE A 180 -0.73 -12.35 -3.23
CA PHE A 180 -1.75 -13.08 -3.99
C PHE A 180 -1.36 -14.55 -4.19
N CYS A 181 -0.12 -14.83 -4.60
CA CYS A 181 0.38 -16.18 -4.79
C CYS A 181 0.30 -16.99 -3.49
N ARG A 182 0.71 -16.36 -2.35
CA ARG A 182 0.61 -16.96 -1.03
C ARG A 182 -0.83 -17.28 -0.64
N PHE A 183 -1.76 -16.36 -0.84
CA PHE A 183 -3.19 -16.60 -0.65
C PHE A 183 -3.67 -17.81 -1.47
N CYS A 184 -3.30 -17.90 -2.75
CA CYS A 184 -3.69 -19.02 -3.58
C CYS A 184 -3.09 -20.34 -3.11
N TYR A 185 -1.89 -20.32 -2.53
CA TYR A 185 -1.26 -21.48 -1.93
C TYR A 185 -1.98 -21.92 -0.65
N ASP A 186 -2.28 -20.98 0.23
CA ASP A 186 -2.95 -21.25 1.52
C ASP A 186 -4.40 -21.76 1.30
N GLU A 187 -5.10 -21.27 0.29
CA GLU A 187 -6.44 -21.74 -0.14
C GLU A 187 -6.37 -23.07 -0.94
N GLY A 188 -5.19 -23.60 -1.20
CA GLY A 188 -5.01 -24.81 -1.99
C GLY A 188 -5.30 -24.71 -3.47
N PHE A 189 -5.48 -23.46 -4.01
CA PHE A 189 -5.70 -23.25 -5.44
C PHE A 189 -4.44 -23.46 -6.28
N HIS A 190 -3.27 -23.35 -5.67
CA HIS A 190 -1.98 -23.38 -6.32
C HIS A 190 -0.91 -24.05 -5.46
N ASN A 191 0.10 -24.63 -6.11
CA ASN A 191 1.22 -25.27 -5.41
C ASN A 191 2.48 -24.38 -5.34
N VAL A 192 2.41 -23.16 -5.86
CA VAL A 192 3.51 -22.18 -5.84
C VAL A 192 3.30 -21.22 -4.69
N LEU A 193 4.31 -21.12 -3.82
CA LEU A 193 4.26 -20.24 -2.64
C LEU A 193 4.57 -18.79 -2.98
N ALA A 194 5.46 -18.56 -3.95
CA ALA A 194 5.85 -17.23 -4.40
C ALA A 194 6.35 -17.28 -5.85
N TYR A 195 6.03 -16.23 -6.61
CA TYR A 195 6.59 -16.03 -7.94
C TYR A 195 8.02 -15.47 -7.85
N ARG A 196 8.84 -15.88 -8.81
CA ARG A 196 10.19 -15.35 -8.98
C ARG A 196 10.14 -14.15 -9.92
N PHE A 197 10.76 -13.06 -9.50
CA PHE A 197 10.90 -11.85 -10.29
C PHE A 197 12.37 -11.52 -10.53
N ASN A 198 12.65 -10.83 -11.62
CA ASN A 198 13.96 -10.24 -11.86
C ASN A 198 14.26 -9.17 -10.81
N LYS A 199 15.51 -9.11 -10.35
CA LYS A 199 15.95 -8.05 -9.42
C LYS A 199 15.79 -6.68 -10.07
N ILE A 200 15.12 -5.78 -9.39
CA ILE A 200 15.00 -4.39 -9.81
C ILE A 200 16.19 -3.63 -9.23
N LYS A 201 16.97 -3.00 -10.08
CA LYS A 201 18.03 -2.09 -9.63
C LYS A 201 17.39 -0.89 -8.94
N ARG A 202 17.70 -0.70 -7.65
CA ARG A 202 17.17 0.41 -6.84
C ARG A 202 18.01 1.68 -6.96
N GLU A 203 19.14 1.64 -7.63
CA GLU A 203 20.18 2.67 -7.56
C GLU A 203 19.78 3.99 -8.19
N GLU A 204 18.93 4.00 -9.18
CA GLU A 204 18.61 5.23 -9.92
C GLU A 204 17.47 6.06 -9.28
N THR A 205 16.89 5.60 -8.18
CA THR A 205 15.67 6.21 -7.66
C THR A 205 15.85 7.00 -6.36
N LYS A 206 16.99 6.89 -5.69
CA LYS A 206 17.15 7.56 -4.38
C LYS A 206 17.18 9.08 -4.51
N ASP A 207 17.81 9.65 -5.51
CA ASP A 207 17.95 11.10 -5.64
C ASP A 207 16.89 11.76 -6.51
N GLN A 208 16.43 11.11 -7.58
CA GLN A 208 15.43 11.67 -8.51
C GLN A 208 13.98 11.63 -8.00
N THR A 209 13.66 10.80 -6.99
CA THR A 209 12.31 10.70 -6.42
C THR A 209 12.17 11.36 -5.06
N ARG A 210 13.24 11.89 -4.48
CA ARG A 210 13.16 12.64 -3.21
C ARG A 210 12.43 13.94 -3.47
N ARG A 211 11.40 14.21 -2.65
CA ARG A 211 10.77 15.53 -2.65
C ARG A 211 11.81 16.56 -2.26
N GLY A 212 11.86 17.65 -2.99
CA GLY A 212 12.78 18.74 -2.72
C GLY A 212 12.59 19.32 -1.32
N ILE A 213 13.69 19.66 -0.67
CA ILE A 213 13.69 20.41 0.57
C ILE A 213 13.57 21.89 0.19
N VAL A 214 12.64 22.60 0.80
CA VAL A 214 12.56 24.05 0.69
C VAL A 214 13.75 24.65 1.44
N THR A 215 14.55 25.48 0.77
CA THR A 215 15.64 26.21 1.40
C THR A 215 15.10 27.36 2.28
N LYS A 216 15.93 27.90 3.18
CA LYS A 216 15.53 29.03 4.02
C LYS A 216 15.12 30.26 3.20
N LYS A 217 15.86 30.58 2.12
CA LYS A 217 15.54 31.69 1.19
C LYS A 217 14.18 31.46 0.50
N GLU A 218 13.97 30.27 -0.01
CA GLU A 218 12.71 29.86 -0.65
C GLU A 218 11.52 29.95 0.34
N TYR A 219 11.73 29.50 1.58
CA TYR A 219 10.71 29.61 2.61
C TYR A 219 10.37 31.07 2.94
N GLU A 220 11.35 31.95 2.99
CA GLU A 220 11.14 33.41 3.18
C GLU A 220 10.34 34.00 2.01
N MET A 221 10.62 33.62 0.76
CA MET A 221 9.85 34.03 -0.41
C MET A 221 8.39 33.56 -0.32
N ILE A 222 8.19 32.26 0.01
CA ILE A 222 6.86 31.70 0.22
C ILE A 222 6.13 32.47 1.33
N TRP A 223 6.78 32.72 2.45
CA TRP A 223 6.18 33.44 3.57
C TRP A 223 5.74 34.85 3.18
N ARG A 224 6.61 35.61 2.50
CA ARG A 224 6.28 36.95 2.00
C ARG A 224 5.10 36.93 1.04
N TYR A 225 5.08 35.98 0.12
CA TYR A 225 3.96 35.80 -0.78
C TYR A 225 2.66 35.50 -0.03
N LEU A 226 2.67 34.57 0.91
CA LEU A 226 1.49 34.21 1.71
C LEU A 226 0.94 35.39 2.53
N VAL A 227 1.83 36.25 3.05
CA VAL A 227 1.43 37.49 3.73
C VAL A 227 0.72 38.45 2.76
N SER A 228 1.29 38.68 1.59
CA SER A 228 0.70 39.53 0.55
C SER A 228 -0.62 38.93 0.05
N TYR A 229 -0.65 37.64 -0.24
CA TYR A 229 -1.80 36.89 -0.79
C TYR A 229 -3.05 36.98 0.06
N THR A 230 -2.89 37.14 1.38
CA THR A 230 -3.97 37.24 2.35
C THR A 230 -4.17 38.71 2.87
N SER A 231 -3.49 39.69 2.30
CA SER A 231 -3.59 41.04 2.77
C SER A 231 -4.93 41.69 2.36
N ALA A 232 -5.46 42.54 3.21
CA ALA A 232 -6.68 43.29 2.89
C ALA A 232 -6.56 44.14 1.60
N LYS A 233 -5.35 44.67 1.33
CA LYS A 233 -5.04 45.40 0.10
C LYS A 233 -5.24 44.52 -1.14
N THR A 234 -4.64 43.32 -1.16
CA THR A 234 -4.76 42.37 -2.28
C THR A 234 -6.18 41.86 -2.43
N THR A 235 -6.86 41.54 -1.33
CA THR A 235 -8.26 41.12 -1.33
C THR A 235 -9.16 42.14 -1.98
N LYS A 236 -8.97 43.41 -1.63
CA LYS A 236 -9.75 44.56 -2.23
C LYS A 236 -9.39 44.78 -3.68
N GLN A 237 -8.10 44.75 -4.04
CA GLN A 237 -7.64 44.96 -5.41
C GLN A 237 -8.11 43.89 -6.38
N GLU A 238 -8.12 42.64 -5.95
CA GLU A 238 -8.55 41.48 -6.75
C GLU A 238 -10.07 41.24 -6.67
N GLN A 239 -10.82 42.02 -5.89
CA GLN A 239 -12.27 41.88 -5.71
C GLN A 239 -12.73 40.48 -5.36
N ILE A 240 -11.95 39.79 -4.52
CA ILE A 240 -12.21 38.39 -4.15
C ILE A 240 -13.39 38.29 -3.18
N THR A 241 -14.15 37.20 -3.31
CA THR A 241 -15.26 36.88 -2.40
C THR A 241 -14.76 36.54 -1.00
N ASP A 242 -15.61 36.69 0.02
CA ASP A 242 -15.30 36.27 1.40
C ASP A 242 -14.93 34.79 1.47
N PHE A 243 -15.57 33.96 0.65
CA PHE A 243 -15.27 32.55 0.55
C PHE A 243 -13.81 32.32 0.11
N LEU A 244 -13.38 32.96 -0.96
CA LEU A 244 -12.01 32.79 -1.46
C LEU A 244 -11.00 33.45 -0.51
N ALA A 245 -11.34 34.57 0.12
CA ALA A 245 -10.50 35.21 1.14
C ALA A 245 -10.26 34.26 2.34
N TYR A 246 -11.31 33.55 2.80
CA TYR A 246 -11.22 32.57 3.83
C TYR A 246 -10.32 31.37 3.44
N GLU A 247 -10.47 30.87 2.22
CA GLU A 247 -9.63 29.76 1.71
C GLU A 247 -8.17 30.15 1.60
N ARG A 248 -7.85 31.37 1.10
CA ARG A 248 -6.49 31.91 1.09
C ARG A 248 -5.89 31.97 2.50
N TYR A 249 -6.69 32.40 3.46
CA TYR A 249 -6.28 32.49 4.86
C TYR A 249 -6.01 31.11 5.45
N MET A 250 -6.87 30.15 5.20
CA MET A 250 -6.68 28.75 5.59
C MET A 250 -5.42 28.15 4.98
N PHE A 251 -5.19 28.37 3.67
CA PHE A 251 -4.00 27.89 2.98
C PHE A 251 -2.71 28.44 3.59
N ARG A 252 -2.66 29.75 3.85
CA ARG A 252 -1.54 30.37 4.53
C ARG A 252 -1.24 29.70 5.86
N HIS A 253 -2.25 29.56 6.70
CA HIS A 253 -2.06 28.98 8.03
C HIS A 253 -1.72 27.47 7.96
N TRP A 254 -2.26 26.77 6.98
CA TRP A 254 -1.87 25.38 6.71
C TRP A 254 -0.36 25.27 6.44
N CYS A 255 0.19 26.09 5.57
CA CYS A 255 1.62 26.09 5.25
C CYS A 255 2.49 26.42 6.48
N LEU A 256 2.09 27.43 7.26
CA LEU A 256 2.81 27.86 8.46
C LEU A 256 2.75 26.81 9.58
N ILE A 257 1.60 26.18 9.78
CA ILE A 257 1.43 25.10 10.76
C ILE A 257 2.21 23.85 10.31
N ALA A 258 2.13 23.47 9.03
CA ALA A 258 2.85 22.31 8.50
C ALA A 258 4.36 22.41 8.72
N SER A 259 4.96 23.58 8.48
CA SER A 259 6.39 23.84 8.68
C SER A 259 6.81 23.83 10.16
N ASN A 260 5.94 24.29 11.05
CA ASN A 260 6.24 24.36 12.49
C ASN A 260 5.96 23.07 13.25
N THR A 261 4.90 22.37 12.91
CA THR A 261 4.47 21.11 13.57
C THR A 261 5.07 19.87 12.94
N MET A 262 5.51 19.97 11.69
CA MET A 262 6.08 18.86 10.93
C MET A 262 5.12 17.65 10.82
N MET A 263 3.81 17.85 10.97
CA MET A 263 2.79 16.82 10.84
C MET A 263 2.71 16.30 9.42
N ARG A 264 2.24 15.06 9.25
CA ARG A 264 1.89 14.57 7.92
C ARG A 264 0.62 15.25 7.41
N THR A 265 0.52 15.44 6.11
CA THR A 265 -0.64 16.08 5.47
C THR A 265 -1.97 15.47 5.93
N ASN A 266 -2.05 14.14 5.98
CA ASN A 266 -3.27 13.45 6.44
C ASN A 266 -3.56 13.68 7.93
N GLU A 267 -2.54 13.78 8.77
CA GLU A 267 -2.69 14.09 10.20
C GLU A 267 -3.23 15.52 10.38
N MET A 268 -2.75 16.47 9.58
CA MET A 268 -3.25 17.85 9.59
C MET A 268 -4.72 17.93 9.17
N PHE A 269 -5.11 17.26 8.09
CA PHE A 269 -6.51 17.24 7.64
C PHE A 269 -7.47 16.60 8.64
N ASN A 270 -6.99 15.71 9.50
CA ASN A 270 -7.79 15.06 10.52
C ASN A 270 -7.68 15.71 11.91
N LEU A 271 -6.91 16.80 12.04
CA LEU A 271 -6.71 17.48 13.29
C LEU A 271 -7.99 18.19 13.73
N LYS A 272 -8.45 17.89 14.96
CA LYS A 272 -9.59 18.52 15.59
C LYS A 272 -9.16 19.53 16.65
N TRP A 273 -10.02 20.48 16.97
CA TRP A 273 -9.70 21.50 17.97
C TRP A 273 -9.47 20.94 19.37
N LYS A 274 -10.15 19.85 19.77
CA LYS A 274 -9.88 19.16 21.04
C LYS A 274 -8.44 18.65 21.19
N ASN A 275 -7.76 18.45 20.05
CA ASN A 275 -6.42 17.87 19.98
C ASN A 275 -5.33 18.95 19.93
N VAL A 276 -5.69 20.24 20.05
CA VAL A 276 -4.77 21.36 20.00
C VAL A 276 -4.96 22.26 21.23
N LYS A 277 -3.90 22.37 22.03
CA LYS A 277 -3.84 23.31 23.15
C LYS A 277 -2.70 24.28 22.93
N THR A 278 -3.00 25.57 22.88
CA THR A 278 -1.99 26.64 22.76
C THR A 278 -1.70 27.25 24.10
N TYR A 279 -0.42 27.59 24.35
CA TYR A 279 0.01 28.26 25.58
C TYR A 279 1.26 29.11 25.33
N LYS A 280 1.49 30.10 26.19
CA LYS A 280 2.70 30.92 26.18
C LYS A 280 3.73 30.31 27.12
N LYS A 281 4.98 30.20 26.67
CA LYS A 281 6.15 29.87 27.48
C LYS A 281 7.27 30.80 27.08
N ASP A 282 7.73 31.59 28.01
CA ASP A 282 8.65 32.69 27.76
C ASP A 282 8.11 33.60 26.64
N GLU A 283 8.92 33.98 25.68
CA GLU A 283 8.51 34.78 24.53
C GLU A 283 7.84 33.98 23.39
N HIS A 284 7.65 32.65 23.61
CA HIS A 284 7.15 31.77 22.55
C HIS A 284 5.70 31.35 22.77
N ARG A 285 4.90 31.43 21.69
CA ARG A 285 3.57 30.82 21.64
C ARG A 285 3.69 29.40 21.10
N LEU A 286 3.45 28.42 21.96
CA LEU A 286 3.58 27.00 21.67
C LEU A 286 2.22 26.36 21.46
N SER A 287 2.22 25.22 20.78
CA SER A 287 1.06 24.34 20.63
C SER A 287 1.42 22.92 21.10
N GLN A 288 0.61 22.36 21.98
CA GLN A 288 0.62 20.96 22.34
C GLN A 288 -0.41 20.27 21.45
N ILE A 289 0.01 19.21 20.76
CA ILE A 289 -0.80 18.53 19.74
C ILE A 289 -0.87 17.06 20.06
N ILE A 290 -2.07 16.50 19.97
CA ILE A 290 -2.34 15.07 20.08
C ILE A 290 -2.70 14.53 18.69
N VAL A 291 -1.95 13.56 18.20
CA VAL A 291 -2.27 12.82 16.97
C VAL A 291 -2.87 11.49 17.37
N GLU A 292 -4.14 11.28 17.04
CA GLU A 292 -4.88 10.07 17.38
C GLU A 292 -4.39 8.88 16.53
N ASP A 293 -4.47 7.67 17.07
CA ASP A 293 -4.04 6.44 16.39
C ASP A 293 -4.80 6.22 15.08
N SER A 294 -6.09 6.52 15.06
CA SER A 294 -6.96 6.41 13.88
C SER A 294 -6.52 7.27 12.70
N THR A 295 -5.76 8.34 12.96
CA THR A 295 -5.30 9.31 11.93
C THR A 295 -3.81 9.20 11.64
N SER A 296 -3.07 8.53 12.51
CA SER A 296 -1.62 8.35 12.39
C SER A 296 -1.27 7.15 11.51
N LYS A 297 -0.19 7.28 10.74
CA LYS A 297 0.41 6.15 10.01
C LYS A 297 1.19 5.20 10.94
N THR A 298 1.57 5.68 12.11
CA THR A 298 2.39 4.94 13.08
C THR A 298 1.57 4.61 14.32
N LYS A 299 1.73 5.37 15.39
CA LYS A 299 0.98 5.24 16.64
C LYS A 299 0.48 6.62 17.07
N ALA A 300 -0.48 6.64 17.98
CA ALA A 300 -0.86 7.87 18.66
C ALA A 300 0.38 8.51 19.30
N ARG A 301 0.45 9.83 19.27
CA ARG A 301 1.53 10.59 19.90
C ARG A 301 1.07 11.96 20.33
N GLN A 302 1.79 12.50 21.31
CA GLN A 302 1.64 13.87 21.77
C GLN A 302 2.98 14.56 21.67
N PHE A 303 2.99 15.80 21.20
CA PHE A 303 4.21 16.58 21.06
C PHE A 303 3.94 18.07 21.19
N VAL A 304 5.00 18.85 21.37
CA VAL A 304 4.96 20.30 21.43
C VAL A 304 5.66 20.90 20.21
N ALA A 305 5.04 21.90 19.61
CA ALA A 305 5.60 22.62 18.48
C ALA A 305 5.51 24.15 18.66
N ARG A 306 6.34 24.87 17.91
CA ARG A 306 6.20 26.32 17.75
C ARG A 306 4.98 26.63 16.88
N GLY A 307 4.57 27.90 16.83
CA GLY A 307 3.52 28.35 15.93
C GLY A 307 2.12 28.30 16.53
N GLY A 308 1.98 28.27 17.85
CA GLY A 308 0.69 28.32 18.54
C GLY A 308 -0.15 29.52 18.12
N GLN A 309 0.49 30.68 17.83
CA GLN A 309 -0.18 31.87 17.31
C GLN A 309 -0.94 31.66 16.00
N TYR A 310 -0.53 30.69 15.18
CA TYR A 310 -1.22 30.39 13.93
C TYR A 310 -2.54 29.65 14.19
N PHE A 311 -2.56 28.78 15.18
CA PHE A 311 -3.78 28.12 15.64
C PHE A 311 -4.75 29.14 16.29
N ASP A 312 -4.24 30.06 17.12
CA ASP A 312 -5.06 31.09 17.73
C ASP A 312 -5.73 31.98 16.68
N ARG A 313 -4.98 32.38 15.64
CA ARG A 313 -5.51 33.17 14.52
C ARG A 313 -6.55 32.40 13.72
N LEU A 314 -6.34 31.11 13.44
CA LEU A 314 -7.34 30.27 12.78
C LEU A 314 -8.60 30.14 13.62
N LYS A 315 -8.45 29.94 14.93
CA LYS A 315 -9.59 29.83 15.83
C LYS A 315 -10.41 31.12 15.90
N PHE A 316 -9.75 32.27 15.80
CA PHE A 316 -10.42 33.56 15.75
C PHE A 316 -11.19 33.77 14.45
N MET A 317 -10.68 33.31 13.32
CA MET A 317 -11.29 33.51 11.99
C MET A 317 -12.34 32.47 11.63
N SER A 318 -12.25 31.25 12.20
CA SER A 318 -13.17 30.16 11.90
C SER A 318 -14.45 30.28 12.71
N LYS A 319 -15.60 29.98 12.08
CA LYS A 319 -16.89 29.79 12.76
C LYS A 319 -17.06 28.38 13.32
N HIS A 320 -16.19 27.45 12.96
CA HIS A 320 -16.22 26.03 13.32
C HIS A 320 -15.07 25.71 14.28
N THR A 321 -15.30 25.95 15.57
CA THR A 321 -14.25 25.87 16.60
C THR A 321 -14.64 25.03 17.83
N ASN A 322 -15.72 24.25 17.72
CA ASN A 322 -16.07 23.29 18.75
C ASN A 322 -15.02 22.19 18.88
N ALA A 323 -15.01 21.49 20.02
CA ALA A 323 -14.00 20.48 20.29
C ALA A 323 -13.89 19.41 19.19
N GLU A 324 -14.98 18.98 18.59
CA GLU A 324 -15.04 17.96 17.55
C GLU A 324 -14.89 18.51 16.12
N ASP A 325 -14.89 19.84 15.95
CA ASP A 325 -14.68 20.43 14.63
C ASP A 325 -13.23 20.28 14.17
N TYR A 326 -13.05 20.17 12.86
CA TYR A 326 -11.72 20.08 12.26
C TYR A 326 -11.08 21.47 12.21
N VAL A 327 -9.75 21.52 12.42
CA VAL A 327 -8.98 22.76 12.36
C VAL A 327 -8.96 23.35 10.93
N PHE A 328 -8.87 22.49 9.92
CA PHE A 328 -8.82 22.89 8.52
C PHE A 328 -10.14 22.56 7.82
N THR A 329 -10.96 23.59 7.65
CA THR A 329 -12.27 23.49 7.01
C THR A 329 -12.43 24.59 5.97
N ASN A 330 -13.37 24.42 5.05
CA ASN A 330 -13.88 25.54 4.26
C ASN A 330 -14.83 26.43 5.11
N LEU A 331 -15.32 27.49 4.53
CA LEU A 331 -16.22 28.46 5.22
C LEU A 331 -17.51 27.81 5.77
N ASN A 332 -17.93 26.67 5.17
CA ASN A 332 -19.12 25.92 5.58
C ASN A 332 -18.82 24.79 6.59
N GLY A 333 -17.61 24.74 7.17
CA GLY A 333 -17.21 23.73 8.13
C GLY A 333 -16.87 22.35 7.54
N VAL A 334 -16.87 22.22 6.21
CA VAL A 334 -16.49 20.97 5.56
C VAL A 334 -14.98 20.80 5.64
N ARG A 335 -14.54 19.67 6.18
CA ARG A 335 -13.13 19.33 6.34
C ARG A 335 -12.38 19.39 5.00
N TRP A 336 -11.20 19.99 5.00
CA TRP A 336 -10.25 19.84 3.92
C TRP A 336 -9.72 18.40 3.88
N THR A 337 -9.72 17.80 2.71
CA THR A 337 -9.26 16.41 2.53
C THR A 337 -8.36 16.32 1.31
N GLN A 338 -7.48 15.33 1.32
CA GLN A 338 -6.75 14.95 0.13
C GLN A 338 -7.68 14.12 -0.78
N GLY A 339 -7.87 14.50 -2.03
CA GLY A 339 -8.78 13.85 -2.99
C GLY A 339 -9.66 14.86 -3.74
N ASN A 340 -10.71 14.42 -4.42
CA ASN A 340 -11.54 15.22 -5.35
C ASN A 340 -12.12 16.56 -4.80
N ARG A 341 -11.95 16.83 -3.51
CA ARG A 341 -12.35 18.10 -2.86
C ARG A 341 -11.17 18.88 -2.28
N ALA A 342 -9.95 18.38 -2.36
CA ALA A 342 -8.75 19.14 -2.02
C ALA A 342 -8.24 20.01 -3.18
N ARG A 343 -9.05 20.18 -4.22
CA ARG A 343 -8.71 21.06 -5.34
C ARG A 343 -8.20 22.40 -4.85
N ASN A 344 -8.82 22.97 -3.82
CA ASN A 344 -8.48 24.29 -3.35
C ASN A 344 -7.07 24.39 -2.77
N LEU A 345 -6.61 23.40 -1.97
CA LEU A 345 -5.24 23.42 -1.44
C LEU A 345 -4.19 23.28 -2.55
N ASP A 346 -4.43 22.38 -3.52
CA ASP A 346 -3.55 22.17 -4.66
C ASP A 346 -3.61 23.38 -5.62
N GLU A 347 -4.77 24.00 -5.84
CA GLU A 347 -4.93 25.22 -6.65
C GLU A 347 -4.16 26.39 -6.04
N HIS A 348 -4.31 26.65 -4.75
CA HIS A 348 -3.53 27.68 -4.05
C HIS A 348 -2.02 27.40 -4.10
N TRP A 349 -1.62 26.14 -4.02
CA TRP A 349 -0.23 25.72 -4.14
C TRP A 349 0.31 25.96 -5.56
N HIS A 350 -0.46 25.63 -6.59
CA HIS A 350 -0.09 25.91 -7.99
C HIS A 350 0.02 27.39 -8.25
N LEU A 351 -0.95 28.21 -7.82
CA LEU A 351 -0.90 29.65 -7.94
C LEU A 351 0.33 30.25 -7.24
N LEU A 352 0.68 29.74 -6.05
CA LEU A 352 1.90 30.16 -5.35
C LEU A 352 3.15 29.85 -6.18
N LYS A 353 3.25 28.63 -6.71
CA LYS A 353 4.38 28.23 -7.55
C LYS A 353 4.52 29.11 -8.79
N ASP A 354 3.44 29.33 -9.49
CA ASP A 354 3.42 30.18 -10.70
C ASP A 354 3.85 31.62 -10.39
N LYS A 355 3.33 32.21 -9.31
CA LYS A 355 3.66 33.57 -8.90
C LYS A 355 5.08 33.76 -8.42
N LEU A 356 5.68 32.72 -7.84
CA LEU A 356 7.08 32.75 -7.40
C LEU A 356 8.05 32.31 -8.49
N GLY A 357 7.57 32.00 -9.71
CA GLY A 357 8.39 31.46 -10.78
C GLY A 357 8.93 30.06 -10.47
N VAL A 358 8.23 29.35 -9.59
CA VAL A 358 8.53 27.96 -9.23
C VAL A 358 7.99 27.08 -10.33
N THR A 359 8.68 27.06 -11.45
CA THR A 359 8.49 26.05 -12.49
C THR A 359 8.93 24.69 -11.98
N GLU A 360 8.77 23.63 -12.77
CA GLU A 360 9.22 22.25 -12.39
C GLU A 360 10.68 22.20 -11.91
N ASP A 361 11.46 23.22 -12.21
CA ASP A 361 12.88 23.44 -11.89
C ASP A 361 13.11 24.48 -10.79
N TRP A 362 12.39 24.40 -9.65
CA TRP A 362 12.67 25.37 -8.57
C TRP A 362 14.04 25.19 -7.92
N SER A 363 14.86 24.44 -8.51
CA SER A 363 16.29 24.46 -8.33
C SER A 363 16.99 23.91 -9.54
N ARG A 364 18.21 24.34 -9.74
CA ARG A 364 19.19 23.80 -10.69
C ARG A 364 19.41 22.27 -10.56
N GLU A 365 18.65 21.59 -9.67
CA GLU A 365 18.81 20.20 -9.27
C GLU A 365 17.54 19.35 -9.48
N ASN A 366 16.58 19.75 -10.29
CA ASN A 366 15.35 18.98 -10.56
C ASN A 366 14.56 18.55 -9.29
N ARG A 367 14.54 19.39 -8.23
CA ARG A 367 13.86 19.07 -6.97
C ARG A 367 12.35 19.30 -7.08
N LYS A 368 11.57 18.27 -6.92
CA LYS A 368 10.12 18.37 -6.89
C LYS A 368 9.63 18.91 -5.53
N VAL A 369 9.34 20.21 -5.44
CA VAL A 369 8.78 20.84 -4.23
C VAL A 369 7.26 20.72 -4.24
N GLU A 370 6.72 20.12 -3.17
CA GLU A 370 5.30 19.85 -2.96
C GLU A 370 4.85 20.32 -1.56
N LEU A 371 3.55 20.32 -1.30
CA LEU A 371 3.03 20.66 0.04
C LEU A 371 3.70 19.87 1.18
N TYR A 372 4.07 18.62 0.95
CA TYR A 372 4.79 17.82 1.93
C TYR A 372 6.22 18.36 2.21
N SER A 373 6.77 19.19 1.34
CA SER A 373 8.09 19.79 1.51
C SER A 373 8.15 20.76 2.70
N PHE A 374 7.01 21.32 3.15
CA PHE A 374 6.95 22.08 4.41
C PHE A 374 7.32 21.22 5.63
N ARG A 375 6.90 19.97 5.65
CA ARG A 375 7.34 19.04 6.70
C ARG A 375 8.84 18.77 6.62
N HIS A 376 9.37 18.56 5.41
CA HIS A 376 10.81 18.39 5.20
C HIS A 376 11.58 19.61 5.68
N PHE A 377 11.14 20.81 5.32
CA PHE A 377 11.73 22.06 5.78
C PHE A 377 11.76 22.16 7.31
N GLY A 378 10.63 21.90 7.97
CA GLY A 378 10.53 21.93 9.43
C GLY A 378 11.50 20.97 10.12
N ILE A 379 11.58 19.72 9.65
CA ILE A 379 12.49 18.69 10.20
C ILE A 379 13.95 19.10 10.00
N THR A 380 14.33 19.49 8.78
CA THR A 380 15.70 19.92 8.45
C THR A 380 16.11 21.12 9.31
N THR A 381 15.24 22.13 9.42
CA THR A 381 15.51 23.32 10.24
C THR A 381 15.73 22.97 11.72
N ARG A 382 14.96 22.03 12.28
CA ARG A 382 15.14 21.57 13.67
C ARG A 382 16.47 20.85 13.86
N LEU A 383 16.82 19.97 12.92
CA LEU A 383 18.13 19.28 12.97
C LEU A 383 19.29 20.25 12.88
N GLN A 384 19.24 21.23 11.98
CA GLN A 384 20.26 22.29 11.86
C GLN A 384 20.36 23.17 13.12
N GLN A 385 19.27 23.31 13.88
CA GLN A 385 19.23 23.97 15.17
C GLN A 385 19.72 23.09 16.34
N GLY A 386 20.14 21.83 16.06
CA GLY A 386 20.70 20.92 17.07
C GLY A 386 19.62 20.14 17.86
N ALA A 387 18.42 19.96 17.31
CA ALA A 387 17.40 19.13 17.95
C ALA A 387 17.87 17.68 18.09
N ASN A 388 17.54 17.05 19.21
CA ASN A 388 17.83 15.63 19.44
C ASN A 388 17.05 14.77 18.43
N ILE A 389 17.74 13.91 17.68
CA ILE A 389 17.15 13.09 16.60
C ILE A 389 16.10 12.12 17.15
N ALA A 390 16.33 11.51 18.32
CA ALA A 390 15.40 10.54 18.89
C ALA A 390 14.08 11.22 19.30
N GLN A 391 14.19 12.38 19.97
CA GLN A 391 13.02 13.17 20.34
C GLN A 391 12.27 13.68 19.10
N LEU A 392 13.00 14.22 18.12
CA LEU A 392 12.40 14.69 16.87
C LEU A 392 11.69 13.55 16.11
N ALA A 393 12.29 12.35 16.07
CA ALA A 393 11.69 11.17 15.45
C ALA A 393 10.36 10.78 16.11
N SER A 394 10.33 10.83 17.45
CA SER A 394 9.12 10.61 18.24
C SER A 394 8.04 11.66 17.92
N ASP A 395 8.42 12.95 17.99
CA ASP A 395 7.50 14.09 17.77
C ASP A 395 6.87 14.07 16.37
N VAL A 396 7.68 13.80 15.34
CA VAL A 396 7.20 13.75 13.94
C VAL A 396 6.62 12.40 13.56
N GLY A 397 6.71 11.38 14.43
CA GLY A 397 6.16 10.04 14.20
C GLY A 397 6.84 9.30 13.05
N THR A 398 8.18 9.31 12.98
CA THR A 398 8.95 8.57 11.97
C THR A 398 10.14 7.87 12.65
N GLY A 399 10.76 6.89 11.97
CA GLY A 399 11.94 6.22 12.55
C GLY A 399 13.19 7.09 12.48
N MET A 400 14.08 6.97 13.49
CA MET A 400 15.38 7.65 13.50
C MET A 400 16.19 7.39 12.23
N LYS A 401 16.23 6.14 11.77
CA LYS A 401 16.91 5.77 10.53
C LYS A 401 16.39 6.57 9.32
N GLN A 402 15.06 6.78 9.23
CA GLN A 402 14.49 7.59 8.16
C GLN A 402 14.89 9.07 8.26
N ILE A 403 15.04 9.59 9.47
CA ILE A 403 15.56 10.95 9.66
C ILE A 403 17.02 11.02 9.22
N GLN A 404 17.85 10.08 9.63
CA GLN A 404 19.25 10.00 9.24
C GLN A 404 19.41 9.86 7.72
N ASP A 405 18.67 8.94 7.09
CA ASP A 405 18.78 8.66 5.66
C ASP A 405 18.28 9.82 4.77
N HIS A 406 17.33 10.62 5.25
CA HIS A 406 16.64 11.61 4.41
C HIS A 406 16.92 13.07 4.77
N TYR A 407 17.34 13.37 6.01
CA TYR A 407 17.47 14.75 6.48
C TYR A 407 18.85 15.05 7.07
N TYR A 408 19.59 14.01 7.48
CA TYR A 408 20.92 14.19 8.03
C TYR A 408 21.93 14.19 6.88
N HIS A 409 22.02 15.31 6.17
CA HIS A 409 23.18 15.58 5.34
C HIS A 409 24.25 16.13 6.27
N SER A 410 25.42 15.47 6.29
CA SER A 410 26.58 15.93 7.04
C SER A 410 26.98 17.32 6.51
N ASP A 411 26.42 18.34 7.14
CA ASP A 411 26.82 19.71 6.93
C ASP A 411 28.06 19.90 7.81
N LEU A 412 29.22 20.20 7.19
CA LEU A 412 30.48 20.51 7.88
C LEU A 412 30.24 21.57 8.96
N GLU A 413 29.42 22.59 8.67
CA GLU A 413 29.06 23.62 9.66
C GLU A 413 28.26 23.07 10.86
N ALA A 414 27.43 22.02 10.64
CA ALA A 414 26.73 21.37 11.75
C ALA A 414 27.70 20.52 12.59
N SER A 415 28.67 19.89 11.93
CA SER A 415 29.73 19.14 12.61
C SER A 415 30.62 20.09 13.45
N GLU A 416 31.03 21.21 12.90
CA GLU A 416 31.79 22.25 13.63
C GLU A 416 30.99 22.80 14.82
N ARG A 417 29.73 23.17 14.64
CA ARG A 417 28.86 23.62 15.73
C ARG A 417 28.68 22.58 16.83
N ASN A 418 28.63 21.29 16.50
CA ASN A 418 28.56 20.24 17.51
C ASN A 418 29.86 20.05 18.26
N MET A 419 30.99 20.19 17.58
CA MET A 419 32.33 20.17 18.22
C MET A 419 32.53 21.36 19.12
N LEU A 420 32.07 22.54 18.72
CA LEU A 420 32.15 23.76 19.53
C LEU A 420 31.20 23.75 20.75
N LYS A 421 30.16 22.96 20.72
CA LYS A 421 29.23 22.76 21.86
C LYS A 421 29.70 21.73 22.88
N SER A 422 30.86 21.09 22.69
CA SER A 422 31.39 20.20 23.70
C SER A 422 31.75 21.03 24.95
N ASN A 423 30.98 20.83 26.03
CA ASN A 423 31.23 21.41 27.34
C ASN A 423 32.55 20.84 27.92
N ARG A 424 33.67 21.27 27.41
CA ARG A 424 34.85 21.38 28.27
C ARG A 424 34.65 22.66 29.05
N THR A 425 34.05 22.55 30.20
CA THR A 425 34.21 23.53 31.25
C THR A 425 35.71 23.69 31.42
N ASN A 426 36.25 24.83 30.99
CA ASN A 426 37.59 25.31 31.35
C ASN A 426 37.61 25.62 32.85
N ASN A 427 37.54 24.60 33.70
CA ASN A 427 37.86 24.70 35.12
C ASN A 427 39.14 23.91 35.41
N LEU A 428 40.19 24.26 34.69
CA LEU A 428 41.56 23.91 35.04
C LEU A 428 42.43 25.17 34.86
N THR A 429 42.06 26.21 35.58
CA THR A 429 43.02 27.25 35.97
C THR A 429 42.69 27.63 37.40
N ASN A 430 43.28 26.90 38.32
CA ASN A 430 44.05 27.41 39.49
C ASN A 430 44.73 26.25 40.20
#